data_b725b3844f4b42ae1b3f1905b5133f06
#
_entry.id   b725b3844f4b42ae1b3f1905b5133f06
#
_cell.length_a   1.000
_cell.length_b   1.000
_cell.length_c   1.000
_cell.angle_alpha   90.00
_cell.angle_beta   90.00
_cell.angle_gamma   90.00
#
_symmetry.space_group_name_H-M   'P 1'
#
loop_
_entity.id
_entity.type
_entity.pdbx_description
1 polymer ?
#
loop_
_entity_poly.entity_id
_entity_poly.type
_entity_poly.pdbx_seq_one_letter_code
_entity_poly.pdbx_strand_id
1 'polypeptide(L)'
;MQRIYAGAKINLESTRTQLSGGVESIQNYVFFNGKGLPEQSNKNIQVVSARIKQDIMYRAFGWENEVAYQLSSEKSQLPLPDISAYSNIYLAFKLAKVLTVQIGANVYYNTAYYAPYYEPATQQFQVQEGDTKVKVGNYPLINAYANFHLKQARFFIMAYNLGSKFVDPNYFSLAHYPLDPMVLKMGISVTFNN
;
A
#
# COMPACT_ATOMS: atom_id res chain seq x y z
N MET A 1 -11.27 -24.24 1.73
CA MET A 1 -9.95 -23.64 1.46
C MET A 1 -8.98 -24.10 2.53
N GLN A 2 -7.79 -24.61 2.13
CA GLN A 2 -6.69 -24.96 3.03
C GLN A 2 -5.49 -24.08 2.69
N ARG A 3 -4.81 -23.56 3.72
CA ARG A 3 -3.66 -22.66 3.58
C ARG A 3 -2.51 -23.14 4.46
N ILE A 4 -1.33 -23.28 3.87
CA ILE A 4 -0.10 -23.63 4.57
C ILE A 4 0.91 -22.52 4.25
N TYR A 5 1.50 -21.95 5.28
CA TYR A 5 2.51 -20.90 5.16
C TYR A 5 3.79 -21.31 5.92
N ALA A 6 4.92 -21.10 5.27
CA ALA A 6 6.24 -21.19 5.88
C ALA A 6 7.04 -19.92 5.56
N GLY A 7 7.63 -19.30 6.57
CA GLY A 7 8.38 -18.06 6.38
C GLY A 7 9.37 -17.80 7.48
N ALA A 8 10.28 -16.87 7.21
CA ALA A 8 11.29 -16.40 8.15
C ALA A 8 11.33 -14.88 8.19
N LYS A 9 11.70 -14.33 9.33
CA LYS A 9 11.87 -12.90 9.57
C LYS A 9 13.15 -12.67 10.36
N ILE A 10 13.98 -11.74 9.89
CA ILE A 10 15.22 -11.31 10.52
C ILE A 10 15.11 -9.83 10.81
N ASN A 11 15.39 -9.45 12.04
CA ASN A 11 15.46 -8.05 12.47
C ASN A 11 16.92 -7.72 12.82
N LEU A 12 17.48 -6.74 12.13
CA LEU A 12 18.79 -6.19 12.37
C LEU A 12 18.63 -4.85 13.09
N GLU A 13 18.63 -4.86 14.42
CA GLU A 13 18.33 -3.67 15.24
C GLU A 13 19.36 -2.54 15.03
N SER A 14 20.64 -2.88 14.86
CA SER A 14 21.72 -1.91 14.66
C SER A 14 21.52 -1.04 13.42
N THR A 15 20.99 -1.60 12.36
CA THR A 15 20.72 -0.92 11.10
C THR A 15 19.26 -0.57 10.91
N ARG A 16 18.39 -0.95 11.85
CA ARG A 16 16.91 -0.83 11.72
C ARG A 16 16.38 -1.44 10.43
N THR A 17 16.95 -2.59 10.05
CA THR A 17 16.57 -3.34 8.86
C THR A 17 15.77 -4.56 9.26
N GLN A 18 14.69 -4.79 8.54
CA GLN A 18 13.88 -5.98 8.69
C GLN A 18 13.80 -6.69 7.34
N LEU A 19 14.18 -7.95 7.32
CA LEU A 19 14.04 -8.83 6.17
C LEU A 19 13.01 -9.90 6.52
N SER A 20 12.10 -10.18 5.62
CA SER A 20 11.16 -11.28 5.76
C SER A 20 10.90 -11.91 4.41
N GLY A 21 10.62 -13.20 4.43
CA GLY A 21 10.25 -13.95 3.23
C GLY A 21 9.48 -15.20 3.59
N GLY A 22 8.69 -15.69 2.66
CA GLY A 22 7.90 -16.88 2.88
C GLY A 22 7.29 -17.41 1.60
N VAL A 23 6.86 -18.65 1.73
CA VAL A 23 6.13 -19.38 0.69
C VAL A 23 4.80 -19.83 1.27
N GLU A 24 3.77 -19.67 0.50
CA GLU A 24 2.41 -20.05 0.84
C GLU A 24 1.83 -20.99 -0.21
N SER A 25 1.14 -22.03 0.24
CA SER A 25 0.38 -22.98 -0.58
C SER A 25 -1.09 -22.90 -0.22
N ILE A 26 -1.94 -22.60 -1.19
CA ILE A 26 -3.37 -22.41 -1.03
C ILE A 26 -4.11 -23.43 -1.89
N GLN A 27 -4.85 -24.33 -1.27
CA GLN A 27 -5.68 -25.32 -1.94
C GLN A 27 -7.16 -24.96 -1.79
N ASN A 28 -7.94 -25.30 -2.81
CA ASN A 28 -9.37 -25.03 -2.84
C ASN A 28 -9.68 -23.54 -2.60
N TYR A 29 -8.91 -22.67 -3.25
CA TYR A 29 -9.12 -21.23 -3.18
C TYR A 29 -10.48 -20.86 -3.77
N VAL A 30 -11.26 -20.06 -3.04
CA VAL A 30 -12.56 -19.58 -3.49
C VAL A 30 -12.44 -18.12 -3.88
N PHE A 31 -12.88 -17.78 -5.08
CA PHE A 31 -12.89 -16.43 -5.63
C PHE A 31 -14.19 -16.18 -6.39
N PHE A 32 -14.48 -14.91 -6.67
CA PHE A 32 -15.58 -14.56 -7.56
C PHE A 32 -15.04 -14.35 -8.97
N ASN A 33 -15.59 -15.09 -9.93
CA ASN A 33 -15.23 -14.96 -11.34
C ASN A 33 -15.77 -13.65 -11.94
N GLY A 34 -15.41 -13.33 -13.20
CA GLY A 34 -15.84 -12.11 -13.88
C GLY A 34 -17.34 -11.98 -14.10
N LYS A 35 -18.13 -13.02 -13.81
CA LYS A 35 -19.61 -13.01 -13.85
C LYS A 35 -20.24 -12.83 -12.46
N GLY A 36 -19.43 -12.62 -11.42
CA GLY A 36 -19.92 -12.48 -10.05
C GLY A 36 -20.33 -13.77 -9.36
N LEU A 37 -19.99 -14.92 -9.93
CA LEU A 37 -20.30 -16.21 -9.34
C LEU A 37 -19.11 -16.73 -8.51
N PRO A 38 -19.37 -17.31 -7.33
CA PRO A 38 -18.31 -17.95 -6.55
C PRO A 38 -17.80 -19.18 -7.29
N GLU A 39 -16.48 -19.27 -7.39
CA GLU A 39 -15.79 -20.38 -8.04
C GLU A 39 -14.69 -20.89 -7.12
N GLN A 40 -14.49 -22.21 -7.12
CA GLN A 40 -13.43 -22.85 -6.37
C GLN A 40 -12.33 -23.31 -7.32
N SER A 41 -11.11 -22.86 -7.06
CA SER A 41 -9.95 -23.31 -7.82
C SER A 41 -9.69 -24.81 -7.63
N ASN A 42 -9.46 -25.49 -8.72
CA ASN A 42 -8.95 -26.87 -8.73
C ASN A 42 -7.42 -26.97 -8.70
N LYS A 43 -6.75 -25.81 -8.66
CA LYS A 43 -5.29 -25.70 -8.65
C LYS A 43 -4.77 -25.43 -7.24
N ASN A 44 -3.55 -25.86 -6.98
CA ASN A 44 -2.80 -25.46 -5.81
C ASN A 44 -2.06 -24.16 -6.12
N ILE A 45 -2.53 -23.05 -5.56
CA ILE A 45 -1.92 -21.73 -5.75
C ILE A 45 -0.72 -21.62 -4.83
N GLN A 46 0.44 -21.28 -5.39
CA GLN A 46 1.64 -20.99 -4.63
C GLN A 46 1.93 -19.49 -4.69
N VAL A 47 2.23 -18.90 -3.53
CA VAL A 47 2.66 -17.51 -3.42
C VAL A 47 4.02 -17.47 -2.75
N VAL A 48 4.97 -16.85 -3.43
CA VAL A 48 6.29 -16.53 -2.87
C VAL A 48 6.32 -15.05 -2.54
N SER A 49 6.81 -14.70 -1.37
CA SER A 49 6.94 -13.30 -0.95
C SER A 49 8.29 -13.02 -0.28
N ALA A 50 8.82 -11.84 -0.53
CA ALA A 50 9.99 -11.30 0.15
C ALA A 50 9.75 -9.82 0.44
N ARG A 51 10.18 -9.33 1.61
CA ARG A 51 9.99 -7.94 2.02
C ARG A 51 11.24 -7.45 2.75
N ILE A 52 11.66 -6.26 2.40
CA ILE A 52 12.67 -5.50 3.10
C ILE A 52 12.05 -4.21 3.63
N LYS A 53 12.28 -3.92 4.90
CA LYS A 53 11.99 -2.64 5.53
C LYS A 53 13.28 -2.06 6.07
N GLN A 54 13.53 -0.77 5.80
CA GLN A 54 14.73 -0.05 6.21
C GLN A 54 14.35 1.33 6.69
N ASP A 55 14.68 1.64 7.95
CA ASP A 55 14.47 2.94 8.56
C ASP A 55 15.82 3.60 8.82
N ILE A 56 16.05 4.76 8.24
CA ILE A 56 17.26 5.58 8.44
C ILE A 56 16.85 6.81 9.24
N MET A 57 17.53 7.05 10.36
CA MET A 57 17.28 8.22 11.19
C MET A 57 18.59 8.90 11.54
N TYR A 58 18.65 10.18 11.25
CA TYR A 58 19.80 11.02 11.61
C TYR A 58 19.32 12.39 12.11
N ARG A 59 19.47 12.65 13.42
CA ARG A 59 18.97 13.87 14.09
C ARG A 59 17.48 14.09 13.82
N ALA A 60 17.14 15.19 13.12
CA ALA A 60 15.77 15.53 12.74
C ALA A 60 15.30 14.82 11.46
N PHE A 61 16.22 14.22 10.71
CA PHE A 61 15.93 13.56 9.45
C PHE A 61 15.49 12.11 9.66
N GLY A 62 14.41 11.71 8.99
CA GLY A 62 13.96 10.33 8.93
C GLY A 62 13.69 9.94 7.48
N TRP A 63 14.07 8.70 7.14
CA TRP A 63 13.77 8.09 5.84
C TRP A 63 13.38 6.64 6.06
N GLU A 64 12.12 6.33 5.84
CA GLU A 64 11.50 5.01 6.00
C GLU A 64 11.24 4.41 4.64
N ASN A 65 11.67 3.17 4.43
CA ASN A 65 11.51 2.47 3.17
C ASN A 65 10.98 1.06 3.39
N GLU A 66 10.13 0.64 2.50
CA GLU A 66 9.63 -0.71 2.46
C GLU A 66 9.46 -1.15 1.01
N VAL A 67 10.02 -2.30 0.66
CA VAL A 67 9.83 -2.93 -0.64
C VAL A 67 9.40 -4.37 -0.41
N ALA A 68 8.31 -4.76 -1.06
CA ALA A 68 7.82 -6.13 -1.06
C ALA A 68 7.81 -6.67 -2.49
N TYR A 69 8.33 -7.86 -2.65
CA TYR A 69 8.21 -8.67 -3.86
C TYR A 69 7.27 -9.83 -3.57
N GLN A 70 6.38 -10.12 -4.50
CA GLN A 70 5.46 -11.24 -4.38
C GLN A 70 5.13 -11.82 -5.76
N LEU A 71 4.97 -13.13 -5.80
CA LEU A 71 4.65 -13.84 -7.02
C LEU A 71 3.58 -14.89 -6.75
N SER A 72 2.46 -14.81 -7.47
CA SER A 72 1.42 -15.83 -7.47
C SER A 72 1.58 -16.75 -8.67
N SER A 73 1.49 -18.08 -8.48
CA SER A 73 1.49 -19.05 -9.58
C SER A 73 0.24 -18.96 -10.46
N GLU A 74 -0.86 -18.41 -9.94
CA GLU A 74 -2.14 -18.28 -10.63
C GLU A 74 -2.64 -16.83 -10.60
N LYS A 75 -2.01 -15.97 -11.41
CA LYS A 75 -2.36 -14.54 -11.49
C LYS A 75 -3.79 -14.27 -12.01
N SER A 76 -4.43 -15.24 -12.64
CA SER A 76 -5.83 -15.12 -13.09
C SER A 76 -6.84 -15.24 -11.97
N GLN A 77 -6.51 -15.98 -10.91
CA GLN A 77 -7.39 -16.23 -9.76
C GLN A 77 -6.98 -15.44 -8.53
N LEU A 78 -5.67 -15.26 -8.32
CA LEU A 78 -5.07 -14.47 -7.26
C LEU A 78 -4.08 -13.46 -7.87
N PRO A 79 -4.57 -12.37 -8.47
CA PRO A 79 -3.73 -11.34 -9.06
C PRO A 79 -3.07 -10.51 -7.96
N LEU A 80 -1.73 -10.47 -7.98
CA LEU A 80 -0.91 -9.68 -7.06
C LEU A 80 0.05 -8.81 -7.86
N PRO A 81 0.38 -7.59 -7.43
CA PRO A 81 1.47 -6.83 -8.01
C PRO A 81 2.79 -7.51 -7.68
N ASP A 82 3.71 -7.63 -8.65
CA ASP A 82 4.99 -8.30 -8.43
C ASP A 82 5.87 -7.51 -7.44
N ILE A 83 5.84 -6.17 -7.50
CA ILE A 83 6.58 -5.29 -6.58
C ILE A 83 5.62 -4.25 -6.02
N SER A 84 5.70 -4.05 -4.70
CA SER A 84 5.09 -2.91 -4.01
C SER A 84 6.17 -2.18 -3.22
N ALA A 85 6.20 -0.86 -3.30
CA ALA A 85 7.18 -0.03 -2.62
C ALA A 85 6.52 1.14 -1.90
N TYR A 86 7.04 1.44 -0.74
CA TYR A 86 6.72 2.63 0.05
C TYR A 86 8.01 3.32 0.45
N SER A 87 8.06 4.64 0.33
CA SER A 87 9.14 5.45 0.85
C SER A 87 8.58 6.71 1.49
N ASN A 88 9.10 7.10 2.63
CA ASN A 88 8.70 8.29 3.37
C ASN A 88 9.95 9.03 3.86
N ILE A 89 10.13 10.25 3.41
CA ILE A 89 11.22 11.13 3.82
C ILE A 89 10.64 12.29 4.61
N TYR A 90 11.20 12.60 5.76
CA TYR A 90 10.70 13.67 6.62
C TYR A 90 11.77 14.34 7.48
N LEU A 91 11.44 15.54 7.93
CA LEU A 91 12.13 16.25 8.98
C LEU A 91 11.20 16.40 10.19
N ALA A 92 11.67 15.99 11.38
CA ALA A 92 10.92 16.11 12.62
C ALA A 92 11.73 16.93 13.64
N PHE A 93 11.17 18.03 14.10
CA PHE A 93 11.83 18.94 15.03
C PHE A 93 10.84 19.60 15.99
N LYS A 94 11.36 20.20 17.06
CA LYS A 94 10.54 20.96 18.01
C LYS A 94 10.70 22.46 17.79
N LEU A 95 9.60 23.15 17.57
CA LEU A 95 9.55 24.61 17.51
C LEU A 95 9.19 25.16 18.89
N ALA A 96 9.93 26.17 19.36
CA ALA A 96 9.75 26.78 20.68
C ALA A 96 9.65 25.75 21.84
N LYS A 97 10.30 24.59 21.71
CA LYS A 97 10.33 23.47 22.69
C LYS A 97 8.97 22.80 22.98
N VAL A 98 7.87 23.29 22.44
CA VAL A 98 6.49 22.82 22.74
C VAL A 98 5.79 22.22 21.54
N LEU A 99 5.98 22.77 20.34
CA LEU A 99 5.33 22.30 19.13
C LEU A 99 6.25 21.31 18.39
N THR A 100 5.85 20.06 18.31
CA THR A 100 6.52 19.10 17.44
C THR A 100 6.00 19.26 16.02
N VAL A 101 6.91 19.48 15.09
CA VAL A 101 6.61 19.66 13.66
C VAL A 101 7.28 18.53 12.89
N GLN A 102 6.50 17.88 12.00
CA GLN A 102 7.03 16.91 11.06
C GLN A 102 6.56 17.32 9.66
N ILE A 103 7.52 17.59 8.77
CA ILE A 103 7.26 17.91 7.37
C ILE A 103 7.89 16.83 6.52
N GLY A 104 7.15 16.29 5.58
CA GLY A 104 7.66 15.19 4.77
C GLY A 104 6.89 14.97 3.49
N ALA A 105 7.39 13.99 2.74
CA ALA A 105 6.74 13.46 1.56
C ALA A 105 6.83 11.94 1.56
N ASN A 106 5.78 11.29 1.07
CA ASN A 106 5.79 9.86 0.89
C ASN A 106 5.35 9.47 -0.52
N VAL A 107 5.76 8.30 -0.94
CA VAL A 107 5.38 7.70 -2.20
C VAL A 107 4.96 6.26 -1.98
N TYR A 108 3.85 5.89 -2.62
CA TYR A 108 3.38 4.52 -2.76
C TYR A 108 3.48 4.13 -4.22
N TYR A 109 4.02 2.97 -4.49
CA TYR A 109 4.16 2.44 -5.84
C TYR A 109 3.91 0.94 -5.85
N ASN A 110 3.26 0.47 -6.89
CA ASN A 110 3.18 -0.95 -7.22
C ASN A 110 3.26 -1.16 -8.74
N THR A 111 3.83 -2.28 -9.14
CA THR A 111 3.85 -2.69 -10.55
C THR A 111 2.44 -2.93 -11.07
N ALA A 112 2.24 -2.75 -12.36
CA ALA A 112 0.95 -2.94 -12.99
C ALA A 112 0.49 -4.41 -12.95
N TYR A 113 -0.74 -4.62 -12.56
CA TYR A 113 -1.40 -5.92 -12.53
C TYR A 113 -2.89 -5.79 -12.79
N TYR A 114 -3.56 -6.88 -13.06
CA TYR A 114 -5.03 -6.89 -13.21
C TYR A 114 -5.69 -7.05 -11.84
N ALA A 115 -5.77 -5.95 -11.09
CA ALA A 115 -6.43 -5.95 -9.78
C ALA A 115 -7.89 -6.41 -9.89
N PRO A 116 -8.43 -7.14 -8.90
CA PRO A 116 -9.85 -7.39 -8.83
C PRO A 116 -10.64 -6.09 -8.88
N TYR A 117 -11.77 -6.08 -9.56
CA TYR A 117 -12.69 -4.95 -9.52
C TYR A 117 -13.76 -5.17 -8.47
N TYR A 118 -14.28 -4.08 -7.92
CA TYR A 118 -15.37 -4.13 -6.97
C TYR A 118 -16.70 -4.02 -7.69
N GLU A 119 -17.61 -4.98 -7.45
CA GLU A 119 -18.97 -4.99 -7.99
C GLU A 119 -19.96 -4.53 -6.89
N PRO A 120 -20.51 -3.31 -6.98
CA PRO A 120 -21.40 -2.77 -5.95
C PRO A 120 -22.68 -3.56 -5.74
N ALA A 121 -23.21 -4.18 -6.80
CA ALA A 121 -24.46 -4.93 -6.73
C ALA A 121 -24.34 -6.18 -5.84
N THR A 122 -23.18 -6.84 -5.85
CA THR A 122 -22.91 -8.03 -5.06
C THR A 122 -22.07 -7.73 -3.82
N GLN A 123 -21.50 -6.51 -3.71
CA GLN A 123 -20.57 -6.08 -2.66
C GLN A 123 -19.33 -6.98 -2.57
N GLN A 124 -18.86 -7.51 -3.69
CA GLN A 124 -17.76 -8.45 -3.77
C GLN A 124 -16.67 -7.98 -4.73
N PHE A 125 -15.42 -8.37 -4.42
CA PHE A 125 -14.32 -8.25 -5.36
C PHE A 125 -14.32 -9.45 -6.31
N GLN A 126 -14.23 -9.17 -7.61
CA GLN A 126 -14.27 -10.16 -8.67
C GLN A 126 -13.00 -10.07 -9.51
N VAL A 127 -12.51 -11.21 -10.00
CA VAL A 127 -11.40 -11.20 -10.96
C VAL A 127 -11.86 -10.60 -12.30
N GLN A 128 -10.96 -9.90 -12.96
CA GLN A 128 -11.26 -9.36 -14.29
C GLN A 128 -11.14 -10.45 -15.35
N GLU A 129 -12.14 -10.56 -16.22
CA GLU A 129 -12.16 -11.49 -17.34
C GLU A 129 -12.48 -10.75 -18.66
N GLY A 130 -12.20 -11.41 -19.80
CA GLY A 130 -12.50 -10.86 -21.13
C GLY A 130 -11.49 -9.79 -21.60
N ASP A 131 -11.93 -9.00 -22.60
CA ASP A 131 -11.09 -8.03 -23.30
C ASP A 131 -11.10 -6.63 -22.66
N THR A 132 -11.97 -6.40 -21.69
CA THR A 132 -12.15 -5.10 -21.00
C THR A 132 -11.28 -4.94 -19.74
N LYS A 133 -10.29 -5.82 -19.56
CA LYS A 133 -9.41 -5.79 -18.39
C LYS A 133 -8.58 -4.51 -18.32
N VAL A 134 -8.58 -3.88 -17.16
CA VAL A 134 -7.82 -2.68 -16.87
C VAL A 134 -6.67 -3.01 -15.91
N LYS A 135 -5.46 -2.64 -16.30
CA LYS A 135 -4.30 -2.72 -15.40
C LYS A 135 -4.32 -1.55 -14.42
N VAL A 136 -4.07 -1.85 -13.16
CA VAL A 136 -3.89 -0.90 -12.07
C VAL A 136 -2.42 -0.93 -11.64
N GLY A 137 -1.85 0.20 -11.31
CA GLY A 137 -0.45 0.32 -10.88
C GLY A 137 0.42 1.06 -11.89
N ASN A 138 1.75 0.96 -11.74
CA ASN A 138 2.76 1.77 -12.44
C ASN A 138 2.56 3.29 -12.27
N TYR A 139 1.88 3.67 -11.19
CA TYR A 139 1.63 5.05 -10.85
C TYR A 139 2.22 5.37 -9.47
N PRO A 140 3.19 6.29 -9.35
CA PRO A 140 3.70 6.72 -8.06
C PRO A 140 2.71 7.70 -7.41
N LEU A 141 1.98 7.23 -6.40
CA LEU A 141 1.12 8.08 -5.59
C LEU A 141 1.99 8.87 -4.59
N ILE A 142 2.25 10.14 -4.91
CA ILE A 142 3.11 11.02 -4.12
C ILE A 142 2.24 11.95 -3.29
N ASN A 143 2.54 12.03 -1.99
CA ASN A 143 1.90 12.98 -1.08
C ASN A 143 2.97 13.80 -0.36
N ALA A 144 2.67 15.08 -0.10
CA ALA A 144 3.46 15.91 0.82
C ALA A 144 2.59 16.29 2.02
N TYR A 145 3.18 16.35 3.20
CA TYR A 145 2.43 16.60 4.42
C TYR A 145 3.20 17.42 5.44
N ALA A 146 2.45 18.08 6.31
CA ALA A 146 2.94 18.71 7.53
C ALA A 146 2.04 18.29 8.70
N ASN A 147 2.65 17.73 9.73
CA ASN A 147 2.01 17.35 10.99
C ASN A 147 2.51 18.27 12.10
N PHE A 148 1.59 18.74 12.92
CA PHE A 148 1.86 19.59 14.06
C PHE A 148 1.26 18.94 15.31
N HIS A 149 2.06 18.75 16.35
CA HIS A 149 1.61 18.17 17.61
C HIS A 149 1.92 19.10 18.77
N LEU A 150 0.87 19.63 19.37
CA LEU A 150 0.93 20.52 20.54
C LEU A 150 0.16 19.89 21.71
N LYS A 151 0.88 19.37 22.69
CA LYS A 151 0.27 18.69 23.88
C LYS A 151 -0.71 17.59 23.43
N GLN A 152 -2.00 17.81 23.60
CA GLN A 152 -3.07 16.86 23.28
C GLN A 152 -3.70 17.10 21.90
N ALA A 153 -3.32 18.18 21.21
CA ALA A 153 -3.86 18.54 19.91
C ALA A 153 -2.88 18.18 18.80
N ARG A 154 -3.38 17.58 17.73
CA ARG A 154 -2.66 17.28 16.50
C ARG A 154 -3.37 17.93 15.34
N PHE A 155 -2.62 18.63 14.50
CA PHE A 155 -3.09 19.21 13.24
C PHE A 155 -2.33 18.56 12.11
N PHE A 156 -2.97 18.33 10.98
CA PHE A 156 -2.26 17.92 9.78
C PHE A 156 -2.77 18.65 8.55
N ILE A 157 -1.89 18.86 7.61
CA ILE A 157 -2.16 19.32 6.25
C ILE A 157 -1.45 18.36 5.32
N MET A 158 -2.13 17.91 4.27
CA MET A 158 -1.58 16.99 3.28
C MET A 158 -2.03 17.39 1.88
N ALA A 159 -1.08 17.54 0.98
CA ALA A 159 -1.34 17.56 -0.45
C ALA A 159 -1.29 16.10 -0.96
N TYR A 160 -2.46 15.54 -1.21
CA TYR A 160 -2.64 14.16 -1.68
C TYR A 160 -2.51 14.11 -3.21
N ASN A 161 -1.86 13.06 -3.71
CA ASN A 161 -1.73 12.78 -5.13
C ASN A 161 -1.12 13.93 -5.95
N LEU A 162 0.03 14.45 -5.50
CA LEU A 162 0.76 15.52 -6.20
C LEU A 162 1.14 15.11 -7.63
N GLY A 163 1.39 13.82 -7.88
CA GLY A 163 1.75 13.28 -9.18
C GLY A 163 0.69 13.48 -10.26
N SER A 164 -0.59 13.63 -9.89
CA SER A 164 -1.69 13.73 -10.86
C SER A 164 -1.59 14.91 -11.84
N LYS A 165 -0.73 15.91 -11.57
CA LYS A 165 -0.46 17.04 -12.44
C LYS A 165 0.70 16.83 -13.43
N PHE A 166 1.52 15.79 -13.21
CA PHE A 166 2.80 15.62 -13.91
C PHE A 166 2.95 14.24 -14.56
N VAL A 167 2.12 13.28 -14.17
CA VAL A 167 2.17 11.88 -14.64
C VAL A 167 0.87 11.55 -15.34
N ASP A 168 0.93 10.70 -16.37
CA ASP A 168 -0.27 10.23 -17.08
C ASP A 168 -1.33 9.71 -16.11
N PRO A 169 -2.63 10.02 -16.35
CA PRO A 169 -3.71 9.78 -15.41
C PRO A 169 -4.13 8.31 -15.32
N ASN A 170 -3.18 7.38 -15.19
CA ASN A 170 -3.46 5.96 -14.90
C ASN A 170 -3.44 5.69 -13.38
N TYR A 171 -4.10 6.56 -12.63
CA TYR A 171 -4.15 6.46 -11.17
C TYR A 171 -5.47 5.84 -10.69
N PHE A 172 -5.59 4.54 -10.92
CA PHE A 172 -6.72 3.78 -10.40
C PHE A 172 -6.39 3.20 -9.01
N SER A 173 -7.34 3.32 -8.07
CA SER A 173 -7.31 2.61 -6.79
C SER A 173 -7.70 1.15 -6.97
N LEU A 174 -8.69 0.92 -7.80
CA LEU A 174 -9.22 -0.37 -8.24
C LEU A 174 -9.53 -0.27 -9.73
N ALA A 175 -9.69 -1.41 -10.40
CA ALA A 175 -10.15 -1.41 -11.79
C ALA A 175 -11.45 -0.60 -11.92
N HIS A 176 -11.48 0.36 -12.84
CA HIS A 176 -12.57 1.29 -13.09
C HIS A 176 -12.86 2.35 -12.00
N TYR A 177 -12.09 2.38 -10.91
CA TYR A 177 -12.23 3.38 -9.85
C TYR A 177 -10.97 4.25 -9.78
N PRO A 178 -10.98 5.45 -10.39
CA PRO A 178 -9.85 6.36 -10.32
C PRO A 178 -9.64 6.88 -8.88
N LEU A 179 -8.39 7.14 -8.53
CA LEU A 179 -8.06 7.92 -7.34
C LEU A 179 -8.49 9.39 -7.53
N ASP A 180 -8.69 10.09 -6.43
CA ASP A 180 -8.87 11.54 -6.49
C ASP A 180 -7.64 12.18 -7.16
N PRO A 181 -7.83 13.23 -7.99
CA PRO A 181 -6.72 14.08 -8.42
C PRO A 181 -6.09 14.75 -7.21
N MET A 182 -5.14 15.65 -7.42
CA MET A 182 -4.53 16.39 -6.33
C MET A 182 -5.57 17.08 -5.45
N VAL A 183 -5.62 16.70 -4.17
CA VAL A 183 -6.53 17.25 -3.15
C VAL A 183 -5.74 17.72 -1.94
N LEU A 184 -6.09 18.88 -1.41
CA LEU A 184 -5.59 19.34 -0.11
C LEU A 184 -6.50 18.78 0.99
N LYS A 185 -5.93 17.98 1.88
CA LYS A 185 -6.60 17.40 3.05
C LYS A 185 -6.05 18.06 4.31
N MET A 186 -6.93 18.39 5.27
CA MET A 186 -6.54 18.90 6.57
C MET A 186 -7.43 18.34 7.67
N GLY A 187 -6.89 18.26 8.86
CA GLY A 187 -7.67 17.78 10.00
C GLY A 187 -7.05 18.12 11.36
N ILE A 188 -7.87 17.97 12.37
CA ILE A 188 -7.54 18.19 13.79
C ILE A 188 -7.97 16.95 14.55
N SER A 189 -7.13 16.51 15.47
CA SER A 189 -7.45 15.48 16.47
C SER A 189 -7.06 15.99 17.85
N VAL A 190 -7.97 15.88 18.81
CA VAL A 190 -7.72 16.27 20.20
C VAL A 190 -8.01 15.07 21.10
N THR A 191 -7.06 14.74 21.99
CA THR A 191 -7.22 13.69 22.99
C THR A 191 -7.65 14.35 24.30
N PHE A 192 -8.81 13.97 24.80
CA PHE A 192 -9.31 14.40 26.10
C PHE A 192 -8.94 13.33 27.13
N ASN A 193 -8.10 13.69 28.08
CA ASN A 193 -7.82 12.84 29.25
C ASN A 193 -8.71 13.35 30.40
N ASN A 194 -9.57 12.49 30.91
CA ASN A 194 -10.24 12.70 32.19
C ASN A 194 -9.30 12.36 33.34
#